data_4694c212ec0ddd738be7ea99a300476b
#
_entry.id   4694c212ec0ddd738be7ea99a300476b
#
_cell.length_a   1.000
_cell.length_b   1.000
_cell.length_c   1.000
_cell.angle_alpha   90.00
_cell.angle_beta   90.00
_cell.angle_gamma   90.00
#
_symmetry.space_group_name_H-M   'P 1'
#
loop_
_entity.id
_entity.type
_entity.pdbx_description
1 polymer ?
#
loop_
_entity_poly.entity_id
_entity_poly.type
_entity_poly.pdbx_seq_one_letter_code
_entity_poly.pdbx_strand_id
1 'polypeptide(L)'
;MWIDMTLTERRAEFVYEGARIAAKAANAPIVPDPWSEREQPFREQFLKVIERQCGDQRSKSPEELHGSWMQAYFEMGWFYGEKYDRENKIHPDLVPYADLGQLERDKDAVFVALCEIARQWIIE
;
A
#
# COMPACT_ATOMS: atom_id res chain seq x y z
N MET A 1 26.85 -13.30 -5.97
CA MET A 1 25.84 -14.03 -6.71
C MET A 1 24.58 -13.19 -6.93
N TRP A 2 24.07 -13.25 -8.10
CA TRP A 2 22.84 -12.61 -8.49
C TRP A 2 21.63 -13.33 -7.94
N ILE A 3 20.70 -12.59 -7.40
CA ILE A 3 19.37 -13.12 -7.14
C ILE A 3 18.45 -12.35 -8.08
N ASP A 4 17.88 -13.05 -9.03
CA ASP A 4 16.95 -12.43 -9.96
C ASP A 4 15.62 -12.15 -9.27
N MET A 5 15.24 -10.90 -9.26
CA MET A 5 13.92 -10.51 -8.78
C MET A 5 12.91 -10.68 -9.92
N THR A 6 11.73 -11.16 -9.58
CA THR A 6 10.63 -11.20 -10.54
C THR A 6 10.19 -9.78 -10.88
N LEU A 7 9.44 -9.64 -11.96
CA LEU A 7 8.87 -8.34 -12.34
C LEU A 7 8.02 -7.76 -11.21
N THR A 8 7.16 -8.58 -10.62
CA THR A 8 6.30 -8.14 -9.52
C THR A 8 7.11 -7.71 -8.31
N GLU A 9 8.17 -8.43 -7.96
CA GLU A 9 9.05 -8.04 -6.85
C GLU A 9 9.74 -6.70 -7.11
N ARG A 10 10.21 -6.46 -8.32
CA ARG A 10 10.83 -5.19 -8.69
C ARG A 10 9.83 -4.03 -8.57
N ARG A 11 8.62 -4.24 -9.05
CA ARG A 11 7.55 -3.24 -8.94
C ARG A 11 7.16 -2.99 -7.49
N ALA A 12 7.03 -4.06 -6.71
CA ALA A 12 6.66 -3.97 -5.30
C ALA A 12 7.68 -3.19 -4.48
N GLU A 13 8.96 -3.50 -4.65
CA GLU A 13 10.02 -2.78 -3.94
C GLU A 13 10.02 -1.29 -4.31
N PHE A 14 9.88 -0.97 -5.58
CA PHE A 14 9.81 0.41 -6.04
C PHE A 14 8.64 1.15 -5.41
N VAL A 15 7.45 0.59 -5.48
CA VAL A 15 6.25 1.25 -4.95
C VAL A 15 6.35 1.41 -3.43
N TYR A 16 6.76 0.35 -2.73
CA TYR A 16 6.88 0.39 -1.28
C TYR A 16 7.90 1.46 -0.83
N GLU A 17 9.10 1.44 -1.42
CA GLU A 17 10.15 2.40 -1.05
C GLU A 17 9.78 3.82 -1.45
N GLY A 18 9.10 4.00 -2.57
CA GLY A 18 8.59 5.31 -2.98
C GLY A 18 7.57 5.86 -2.00
N ALA A 19 6.64 5.03 -1.55
CA ALA A 19 5.65 5.42 -0.55
C ALA A 19 6.30 5.73 0.80
N ARG A 20 7.30 4.95 1.20
CA ARG A 20 8.05 5.16 2.44
C ARG A 20 8.78 6.50 2.43
N ILE A 21 9.47 6.80 1.33
CA ILE A 21 10.19 8.07 1.15
C ILE A 21 9.20 9.24 1.19
N ALA A 22 8.06 9.11 0.53
CA ALA A 22 7.04 10.15 0.53
C ALA A 22 6.49 10.39 1.94
N ALA A 23 6.23 9.33 2.71
CA ALA A 23 5.75 9.44 4.09
C ALA A 23 6.77 10.18 4.96
N LYS A 24 8.04 9.84 4.81
CA LYS A 24 9.12 10.50 5.54
C LYS A 24 9.22 11.98 5.18
N ALA A 25 9.15 12.30 3.89
CA ALA A 25 9.21 13.68 3.41
C ALA A 25 8.03 14.52 3.90
N ALA A 26 6.86 13.91 4.05
CA ALA A 26 5.64 14.57 4.53
C ALA A 26 5.56 14.64 6.06
N ASN A 27 6.56 14.15 6.77
CA ASN A 27 6.56 14.06 8.24
C ASN A 27 5.33 13.28 8.75
N ALA A 28 4.99 12.20 8.08
CA ALA A 28 3.87 11.36 8.49
C ALA A 28 4.13 10.81 9.90
N PRO A 29 3.08 10.65 10.73
CA PRO A 29 3.24 10.14 12.10
C PRO A 29 3.85 8.73 12.15
N ILE A 30 3.62 7.94 11.10
CA ILE A 30 4.18 6.60 10.99
C ILE A 30 4.90 6.50 9.65
N VAL A 31 6.19 6.16 9.70
CA VAL A 31 6.98 5.86 8.50
C VAL A 31 7.27 4.37 8.50
N PRO A 32 6.86 3.63 7.46
CA PRO A 32 7.13 2.20 7.41
C PRO A 32 8.62 1.87 7.45
N ASP A 33 8.96 0.68 7.94
CA ASP A 33 10.33 0.18 7.90
C ASP A 33 10.76 -0.10 6.45
N PRO A 34 12.07 -0.10 6.16
CA PRO A 34 12.56 -0.44 4.82
C PRO A 34 12.06 -1.81 4.34
N TRP A 35 11.87 -1.94 3.04
CA TRP A 35 11.41 -3.19 2.43
C TRP A 35 12.23 -4.40 2.86
N SER A 36 13.55 -4.23 2.93
CA SER A 36 14.47 -5.31 3.32
C SER A 36 14.25 -5.81 4.74
N GLU A 37 13.63 -4.99 5.59
CA GLU A 37 13.37 -5.33 6.99
C GLU A 37 11.94 -5.83 7.24
N ARG A 38 11.09 -5.84 6.20
CA ARG A 38 9.73 -6.30 6.37
C ARG A 38 9.68 -7.83 6.45
N GLU A 39 8.78 -8.33 7.24
CA GLU A 39 8.56 -9.76 7.41
C GLU A 39 7.97 -10.40 6.14
N GLN A 40 8.29 -11.67 5.95
CA GLN A 40 7.92 -12.41 4.74
C GLN A 40 6.40 -12.43 4.47
N PRO A 41 5.53 -12.66 5.47
CA PRO A 41 4.08 -12.64 5.21
C PRO A 41 3.59 -11.30 4.68
N PHE A 42 4.14 -10.19 5.17
CA PHE A 42 3.81 -8.87 4.65
C PHE A 42 4.23 -8.72 3.19
N ARG A 43 5.47 -9.10 2.89
CA ARG A 43 5.98 -8.96 1.51
C ARG A 43 5.17 -9.79 0.53
N GLU A 44 4.79 -11.00 0.90
CA GLU A 44 3.95 -11.86 0.06
C GLU A 44 2.59 -11.22 -0.21
N GLN A 45 1.97 -10.65 0.81
CA GLN A 45 0.69 -9.98 0.67
C GLN A 45 0.81 -8.72 -0.19
N PHE A 46 1.87 -7.96 0.00
CA PHE A 46 2.13 -6.77 -0.79
C PHE A 46 2.35 -7.09 -2.27
N LEU A 47 3.03 -8.20 -2.57
CA LEU A 47 3.20 -8.66 -3.95
C LEU A 47 1.85 -8.88 -4.64
N LYS A 48 0.89 -9.47 -3.93
CA LYS A 48 -0.46 -9.68 -4.47
C LYS A 48 -1.15 -8.36 -4.77
N VAL A 49 -1.01 -7.38 -3.87
CA VAL A 49 -1.58 -6.04 -4.08
C VAL A 49 -0.96 -5.40 -5.32
N ILE A 50 0.34 -5.48 -5.47
CA ILE A 50 1.05 -4.88 -6.61
C ILE A 50 0.71 -5.58 -7.92
N GLU A 51 0.61 -6.89 -7.91
CA GLU A 51 0.20 -7.64 -9.09
C GLU A 51 -1.16 -7.16 -9.59
N ARG A 52 -2.11 -6.97 -8.67
CA ARG A 52 -3.43 -6.44 -9.01
C ARG A 52 -3.34 -5.00 -9.51
N GLN A 53 -2.59 -4.15 -8.81
CA GLN A 53 -2.49 -2.72 -9.12
C GLN A 53 -1.69 -2.42 -10.39
N CYS A 54 -0.96 -3.38 -10.89
CA CYS A 54 -0.27 -3.28 -12.18
C CYS A 54 -1.03 -3.99 -13.30
N GLY A 55 -2.15 -4.62 -13.00
CA GLY A 55 -2.96 -5.37 -13.96
C GLY A 55 -4.21 -4.64 -14.43
N ASP A 56 -5.02 -5.34 -15.20
CA ASP A 56 -6.24 -4.77 -15.82
C ASP A 56 -7.32 -4.44 -14.80
N GLN A 57 -7.34 -5.14 -13.67
CA GLN A 57 -8.33 -4.95 -12.62
C GLN A 57 -7.88 -3.95 -11.55
N ARG A 58 -6.90 -3.12 -11.88
CA ARG A 58 -6.35 -2.18 -10.91
C ARG A 58 -7.35 -1.10 -10.52
N SER A 59 -7.23 -0.63 -9.29
CA SER A 59 -7.92 0.58 -8.84
C SER A 59 -7.27 1.78 -9.52
N LYS A 60 -8.06 2.60 -10.19
CA LYS A 60 -7.56 3.72 -11.01
C LYS A 60 -7.64 5.06 -10.29
N SER A 61 -8.23 5.08 -9.11
CA SER A 61 -8.34 6.30 -8.31
C SER A 61 -8.03 6.00 -6.85
N PRO A 62 -7.65 7.01 -6.06
CA PRO A 62 -7.44 6.84 -4.62
C PRO A 62 -8.69 6.32 -3.91
N GLU A 63 -9.87 6.73 -4.35
CA GLU A 63 -11.13 6.28 -3.75
C GLU A 63 -11.37 4.79 -3.97
N GLU A 64 -11.13 4.30 -5.19
CA GLU A 64 -11.24 2.87 -5.50
C GLU A 64 -10.21 2.07 -4.71
N LEU A 65 -8.99 2.59 -4.61
CA LEU A 65 -7.92 1.94 -3.87
C LEU A 65 -8.31 1.79 -2.40
N HIS A 66 -8.81 2.86 -1.79
CA HIS A 66 -9.24 2.85 -0.40
C HIS A 66 -10.37 1.85 -0.18
N GLY A 67 -11.34 1.81 -1.09
CA GLY A 67 -12.43 0.85 -1.03
C GLY A 67 -11.95 -0.60 -1.06
N SER A 68 -11.01 -0.91 -1.94
CA SER A 68 -10.41 -2.24 -2.02
C SER A 68 -9.62 -2.60 -0.77
N TRP A 69 -8.88 -1.64 -0.23
CA TRP A 69 -8.12 -1.81 1.01
C TRP A 69 -9.06 -2.10 2.19
N MET A 70 -10.14 -1.34 2.31
CA MET A 70 -11.14 -1.55 3.37
C MET A 70 -11.75 -2.94 3.27
N GLN A 71 -12.13 -3.34 2.06
CA GLN A 71 -12.74 -4.66 1.83
C GLN A 71 -11.80 -5.77 2.29
N ALA A 72 -10.52 -5.70 1.90
CA ALA A 72 -9.53 -6.69 2.29
C ALA A 72 -9.34 -6.74 3.81
N TYR A 73 -9.32 -5.59 4.47
CA TYR A 73 -9.17 -5.53 5.92
C TYR A 73 -10.38 -6.10 6.64
N PHE A 74 -11.60 -5.79 6.17
CA PHE A 74 -12.80 -6.37 6.76
C PHE A 74 -12.83 -7.89 6.60
N GLU A 75 -12.39 -8.40 5.47
CA GLU A 75 -12.29 -9.84 5.24
C GLU A 75 -11.30 -10.53 6.16
N MET A 76 -10.26 -9.82 6.58
CA MET A 76 -9.27 -10.33 7.54
C MET A 76 -9.69 -10.15 9.00
N GLY A 77 -10.89 -9.62 9.24
CA GLY A 77 -11.42 -9.46 10.58
C GLY A 77 -11.08 -8.14 11.26
N TRP A 78 -10.55 -7.17 10.53
CA TRP A 78 -10.30 -5.84 11.07
C TRP A 78 -11.58 -5.02 11.13
N PHE A 79 -11.64 -4.07 12.06
CA PHE A 79 -12.76 -3.14 12.17
C PHE A 79 -12.30 -1.77 12.64
N TYR A 80 -13.21 -0.81 12.54
CA TYR A 80 -12.93 0.57 12.88
C TYR A 80 -12.76 0.76 14.39
N GLY A 81 -11.82 1.62 14.77
CA GLY A 81 -11.66 2.14 16.10
C GLY A 81 -10.73 3.34 16.05
N GLU A 82 -10.87 4.25 17.00
CA GLU A 82 -10.12 5.51 16.97
C GLU A 82 -8.62 5.35 17.12
N LYS A 83 -8.19 4.29 17.82
CA LYS A 83 -6.76 4.03 18.05
C LYS A 83 -6.34 2.78 17.31
N TYR A 84 -5.27 2.87 16.56
CA TYR A 84 -4.68 1.73 15.89
C TYR A 84 -4.26 0.67 16.93
N ASP A 85 -4.71 -0.56 16.72
CA ASP A 85 -4.39 -1.69 17.58
C ASP A 85 -4.21 -2.93 16.72
N ARG A 86 -2.96 -3.28 16.48
CA ARG A 86 -2.62 -4.41 15.62
C ARG A 86 -3.09 -5.75 16.20
N GLU A 87 -2.99 -5.92 17.52
CA GLU A 87 -3.36 -7.18 18.15
C GLU A 87 -4.86 -7.44 18.07
N ASN A 88 -5.66 -6.41 18.26
CA ASN A 88 -7.11 -6.51 18.22
C ASN A 88 -7.71 -6.20 16.85
N LYS A 89 -6.86 -5.93 15.85
CA LYS A 89 -7.26 -5.63 14.47
C LYS A 89 -8.19 -4.42 14.38
N ILE A 90 -7.77 -3.33 14.99
CA ILE A 90 -8.50 -2.07 15.00
C ILE A 90 -7.71 -1.04 14.19
N HIS A 91 -8.37 -0.38 13.24
CA HIS A 91 -7.72 0.62 12.41
C HIS A 91 -8.61 1.86 12.27
N PRO A 92 -8.06 3.07 12.53
CA PRO A 92 -8.83 4.32 12.44
C PRO A 92 -9.18 4.73 11.01
N ASP A 93 -8.50 4.19 10.00
CA ASP A 93 -8.74 4.53 8.60
C ASP A 93 -9.79 3.65 7.92
N LEU A 94 -10.44 2.75 8.67
CA LEU A 94 -11.55 1.94 8.14
C LEU A 94 -12.84 2.73 8.14
N VAL A 95 -12.83 3.85 7.40
CA VAL A 95 -13.93 4.78 7.20
C VAL A 95 -14.04 5.10 5.71
N PRO A 96 -15.19 5.61 5.23
CA PRO A 96 -15.31 6.03 3.83
C PRO A 96 -14.21 7.02 3.45
N TYR A 97 -13.80 7.00 2.19
CA TYR A 97 -12.73 7.87 1.70
C TYR A 97 -12.96 9.35 2.03
N ALA A 98 -14.20 9.81 1.94
CA ALA A 98 -14.54 11.19 2.24
C ALA A 98 -14.28 11.60 3.70
N ASP A 99 -14.22 10.63 4.60
CA ASP A 99 -13.98 10.87 6.03
C ASP A 99 -12.50 10.76 6.42
N LEU A 100 -11.62 10.42 5.48
CA LEU A 100 -10.19 10.40 5.72
C LEU A 100 -9.63 11.81 5.84
N GLY A 101 -8.59 11.97 6.65
CA GLY A 101 -7.82 13.21 6.69
C GLY A 101 -7.04 13.41 5.40
N GLN A 102 -6.60 14.64 5.15
CA GLN A 102 -5.89 14.98 3.91
C GLN A 102 -4.61 14.17 3.73
N LEU A 103 -3.84 13.97 4.80
CA LEU A 103 -2.62 13.17 4.72
C LEU A 103 -2.90 11.75 4.21
N GLU A 104 -3.95 11.11 4.73
CA GLU A 104 -4.30 9.76 4.32
C GLU A 104 -4.78 9.71 2.86
N ARG A 105 -5.53 10.72 2.43
CA ARG A 105 -5.94 10.82 1.02
C ARG A 105 -4.74 11.01 0.11
N ASP A 106 -3.78 11.83 0.52
CA ASP A 106 -2.56 12.07 -0.25
C ASP A 106 -1.72 10.80 -0.35
N LYS A 107 -1.66 10.01 0.72
CA LYS A 107 -0.96 8.72 0.70
C LYS A 107 -1.57 7.77 -0.32
N ASP A 108 -2.88 7.70 -0.39
CA ASP A 108 -3.56 6.88 -1.39
C ASP A 108 -3.28 7.37 -2.82
N ALA A 109 -3.28 8.68 -3.03
CA ALA A 109 -2.97 9.27 -4.33
C ALA A 109 -1.53 8.97 -4.75
N VAL A 110 -0.58 9.07 -3.82
CA VAL A 110 0.83 8.74 -4.07
C VAL A 110 0.96 7.26 -4.44
N PHE A 111 0.26 6.38 -3.72
CA PHE A 111 0.32 4.95 -3.98
C PHE A 111 -0.19 4.62 -5.39
N VAL A 112 -1.32 5.17 -5.80
CA VAL A 112 -1.87 4.96 -7.15
C VAL A 112 -0.88 5.46 -8.20
N ALA A 113 -0.29 6.64 -7.99
CA ALA A 113 0.68 7.20 -8.92
C ALA A 113 1.93 6.32 -9.06
N LEU A 114 2.44 5.81 -7.93
CA LEU A 114 3.60 4.92 -7.94
C LEU A 114 3.31 3.61 -8.65
N CYS A 115 2.12 3.06 -8.49
CA CYS A 115 1.72 1.85 -9.21
C CYS A 115 1.62 2.10 -10.71
N GLU A 116 1.11 3.25 -11.14
CA GLU A 116 1.07 3.61 -12.55
C GLU A 116 2.48 3.75 -13.15
N ILE A 117 3.39 4.38 -12.42
CA ILE A 117 4.78 4.49 -12.84
C ILE A 117 5.41 3.09 -12.96
N ALA A 118 5.24 2.26 -11.93
CA ALA A 118 5.80 0.92 -11.95
C ALA A 118 5.27 0.09 -13.10
N ARG A 119 3.97 0.16 -13.37
CA ARG A 119 3.34 -0.59 -14.46
C ARG A 119 3.89 -0.19 -15.82
N GLN A 120 4.16 1.10 -16.01
CA GLN A 120 4.59 1.62 -17.31
C GLN A 120 6.10 1.58 -17.52
N TRP A 121 6.87 1.75 -16.46
CA TRP A 121 8.33 1.90 -16.58
C TRP A 121 9.14 0.67 -16.17
N ILE A 122 8.62 -0.12 -15.23
CA ILE A 122 9.31 -1.34 -14.78
C ILE A 122 8.73 -2.51 -15.56
N ILE A 123 9.41 -2.88 -16.60
CA ILE A 123 8.99 -3.93 -17.52
C ILE A 123 10.13 -4.91 -17.76
N GLU A 124 9.81 -6.07 -18.30
CA GLU A 124 10.82 -7.08 -18.64
C GLU A 124 11.69 -6.68 -19.82
#